data_5df13d2a2acc6962192681db497f617b
#
_entry.id   5df13d2a2acc6962192681db497f617b
#
_cell.length_a   1.000
_cell.length_b   1.000
_cell.length_c   1.000
_cell.angle_alpha   90.00
_cell.angle_beta   90.00
_cell.angle_gamma   90.00
#
_symmetry.space_group_name_H-M   'P 1'
#
loop_
_entity.id
_entity.type
_entity.pdbx_description
1 polymer ?
#
loop_
_entity_poly.entity_id
_entity_poly.type
_entity_poly.pdbx_seq_one_letter_code
_entity_poly.pdbx_strand_id
1 'polypeptide(L)'
;MTTISHPQDILLGAQAAAPVLPVCDHFSGQPERMRKSLQLQAQMTAELGRCVFDVTLDCEDGATVGQEVAHANAVAALVREHAAAHPDARIAVRVHALDHPAFVDDVARIVGQVGDKLTHVMLPKAETVDQVDWVARALDRAYGPRLPLHVLIESPAAVQQAFAIAAHPRVQSISFGLMDFVSAHGGAI
;
A
#
# COMPACT_ATOMS: atom_id res chain seq x y z
N MET A 1 32.87 30.68 -0.72
CA MET A 1 31.53 30.83 -0.17
C MET A 1 31.17 29.53 0.52
N THR A 2 31.11 29.51 1.83
CA THR A 2 30.73 28.33 2.61
C THR A 2 29.21 28.18 2.48
N THR A 3 28.76 27.14 1.79
CA THR A 3 27.33 26.82 1.70
C THR A 3 26.85 26.45 3.11
N ILE A 4 25.97 27.24 3.67
CA ILE A 4 25.33 26.91 4.95
C ILE A 4 24.34 25.78 4.65
N SER A 5 24.66 24.57 5.09
CA SER A 5 23.75 23.44 4.97
C SER A 5 22.60 23.57 5.95
N HIS A 6 21.38 23.21 5.52
CA HIS A 6 20.23 23.20 6.42
C HIS A 6 20.47 22.21 7.57
N PRO A 7 20.11 22.53 8.81
CA PRO A 7 20.29 21.61 9.96
C PRO A 7 19.73 20.20 9.73
N GLN A 8 18.64 20.08 9.01
CA GLN A 8 18.03 18.80 8.62
C GLN A 8 18.98 17.95 7.78
N ASP A 9 19.72 18.54 6.83
CA ASP A 9 20.65 17.82 5.96
C ASP A 9 21.84 17.28 6.74
N ILE A 10 22.26 18.02 7.79
CA ILE A 10 23.36 17.60 8.68
C ILE A 10 22.89 16.50 9.61
N LEU A 11 21.70 16.61 10.19
CA LEU A 11 21.18 15.68 11.19
C LEU A 11 20.72 14.35 10.56
N LEU A 12 20.10 14.39 9.38
CA LEU A 12 19.56 13.21 8.71
C LEU A 12 20.55 12.58 7.72
N GLY A 13 21.57 13.31 7.27
CA GLY A 13 22.57 12.78 6.35
C GLY A 13 21.95 12.12 5.11
N ALA A 14 22.28 10.84 4.87
CA ALA A 14 21.72 10.07 3.75
C ALA A 14 20.18 9.89 3.83
N GLN A 15 19.58 9.99 5.02
CA GLN A 15 18.13 9.92 5.18
C GLN A 15 17.41 11.18 4.67
N ALA A 16 18.12 12.32 4.60
CA ALA A 16 17.55 13.54 4.01
C ALA A 16 17.25 13.40 2.51
N ALA A 17 17.90 12.46 1.83
CA ALA A 17 17.67 12.13 0.42
C ALA A 17 16.57 11.07 0.22
N ALA A 18 16.06 10.45 1.28
CA ALA A 18 14.98 9.48 1.17
C ALA A 18 13.68 10.18 0.74
N PRO A 19 12.87 9.54 -0.12
CA PRO A 19 11.58 10.09 -0.48
C PRO A 19 10.71 10.25 0.76
N VAL A 20 10.17 11.45 0.95
CA VAL A 20 9.25 11.73 2.05
C VAL A 20 7.93 11.04 1.75
N LEU A 21 7.59 10.03 2.53
CA LEU A 21 6.27 9.38 2.45
C LEU A 21 5.19 10.33 3.00
N PRO A 22 3.96 10.23 2.50
CA PRO A 22 2.83 10.96 3.06
C PRO A 22 2.63 10.64 4.54
N VAL A 23 1.99 11.59 5.24
CA VAL A 23 1.74 11.49 6.69
C VAL A 23 0.76 10.38 7.03
N CYS A 24 -0.17 10.07 6.13
CA CYS A 24 -1.20 9.06 6.35
C CYS A 24 -1.57 8.35 5.05
N ASP A 25 -2.21 7.23 5.23
CA ASP A 25 -2.81 6.40 4.20
C ASP A 25 -4.28 6.18 4.55
N HIS A 26 -5.18 6.39 3.59
CA HIS A 26 -6.61 6.26 3.77
C HIS A 26 -7.14 5.02 3.07
N PHE A 27 -7.69 4.10 3.85
CA PHE A 27 -8.21 2.81 3.38
C PHE A 27 -9.68 2.89 3.01
N SER A 28 -10.04 2.30 1.88
CA SER A 28 -11.43 2.22 1.41
C SER A 28 -11.67 0.95 0.61
N GLY A 29 -12.64 0.13 1.04
CA GLY A 29 -13.05 -1.10 0.35
C GLY A 29 -14.43 -0.99 -0.33
N GLN A 30 -15.27 -0.04 0.06
CA GLN A 30 -16.58 0.15 -0.57
C GLN A 30 -16.50 1.13 -1.75
N PRO A 31 -17.13 0.83 -2.91
CA PRO A 31 -16.98 1.60 -4.14
C PRO A 31 -17.22 3.11 -3.99
N GLU A 32 -18.26 3.48 -3.23
CA GLU A 32 -18.59 4.90 -2.99
C GLU A 32 -17.51 5.60 -2.14
N ARG A 33 -16.99 4.91 -1.13
CA ARG A 33 -15.91 5.42 -0.27
C ARG A 33 -14.60 5.53 -1.02
N MET A 34 -14.26 4.57 -1.88
CA MET A 34 -13.10 4.61 -2.75
C MET A 34 -13.12 5.86 -3.64
N ARG A 35 -14.22 6.11 -4.34
CA ARG A 35 -14.39 7.30 -5.16
C ARG A 35 -14.27 8.58 -4.35
N LYS A 36 -14.91 8.61 -3.17
CA LYS A 36 -14.85 9.78 -2.29
C LYS A 36 -13.46 10.06 -1.78
N SER A 37 -12.70 9.04 -1.40
CA SER A 37 -11.30 9.17 -0.94
C SER A 37 -10.41 9.75 -2.03
N LEU A 38 -10.50 9.23 -3.24
CA LEU A 38 -9.76 9.73 -4.40
C LEU A 38 -10.14 11.17 -4.74
N GLN A 39 -11.44 11.50 -4.69
CA GLN A 39 -11.92 12.87 -4.88
C GLN A 39 -11.33 13.84 -3.84
N LEU A 40 -11.33 13.44 -2.57
CA LEU A 40 -10.75 14.26 -1.49
C LEU A 40 -9.26 14.44 -1.66
N GLN A 41 -8.53 13.39 -2.06
CA GLN A 41 -7.10 13.49 -2.35
C GLN A 41 -6.85 14.51 -3.45
N ALA A 42 -7.59 14.46 -4.56
CA ALA A 42 -7.46 15.40 -5.67
C ALA A 42 -7.78 16.85 -5.24
N GLN A 43 -8.85 17.06 -4.46
CA GLN A 43 -9.19 18.38 -3.91
C GLN A 43 -8.09 18.94 -3.03
N MET A 44 -7.61 18.17 -2.05
CA MET A 44 -6.55 18.60 -1.14
C MET A 44 -5.22 18.79 -1.87
N THR A 45 -4.93 17.99 -2.89
CA THR A 45 -3.75 18.17 -3.74
C THR A 45 -3.81 19.52 -4.46
N ALA A 46 -4.96 19.90 -5.00
CA ALA A 46 -5.15 21.19 -5.64
C ALA A 46 -5.04 22.36 -4.65
N GLU A 47 -5.59 22.21 -3.44
CA GLU A 47 -5.54 23.24 -2.40
C GLU A 47 -4.13 23.46 -1.82
N LEU A 48 -3.38 22.37 -1.63
CA LEU A 48 -2.08 22.37 -0.95
C LEU A 48 -0.88 22.40 -1.93
N GLY A 49 -1.14 22.28 -3.24
CA GLY A 49 -0.10 22.24 -4.27
C GLY A 49 0.74 20.96 -4.29
N ARG A 50 0.36 19.95 -3.52
CA ARG A 50 1.00 18.62 -3.47
C ARG A 50 0.07 17.56 -2.88
N CYS A 51 0.24 16.31 -3.28
CA CYS A 51 -0.43 15.19 -2.64
C CYS A 51 0.12 14.96 -1.22
N VAL A 52 -0.77 14.88 -0.22
CA VAL A 52 -0.40 14.83 1.21
C VAL A 52 -0.78 13.53 1.90
N PHE A 53 -1.53 12.64 1.25
CA PHE A 53 -1.85 11.31 1.77
C PHE A 53 -2.00 10.29 0.66
N ASP A 54 -1.73 9.04 0.95
CA ASP A 54 -2.01 7.92 0.06
C ASP A 54 -3.47 7.49 0.18
N VAL A 55 -4.04 6.97 -0.89
CA VAL A 55 -5.33 6.29 -0.88
C VAL A 55 -5.11 4.84 -1.23
N THR A 56 -5.37 3.94 -0.28
CA THR A 56 -5.31 2.50 -0.49
C THR A 56 -6.72 1.95 -0.76
N LEU A 57 -6.92 1.44 -1.96
CA LEU A 57 -8.14 0.75 -2.35
C LEU A 57 -8.07 -0.68 -1.82
N ASP A 58 -9.06 -1.06 -1.04
CA ASP A 58 -9.01 -2.27 -0.23
C ASP A 58 -9.78 -3.42 -0.89
N CYS A 59 -9.10 -4.52 -1.18
CA CYS A 59 -9.70 -5.75 -1.69
C CYS A 59 -9.90 -6.82 -0.61
N GLU A 60 -9.46 -6.55 0.61
CA GLU A 60 -9.48 -7.49 1.73
C GLU A 60 -10.67 -7.21 2.67
N ASP A 61 -10.44 -6.96 3.95
CA ASP A 61 -11.49 -6.85 4.99
C ASP A 61 -12.52 -5.74 4.73
N GLY A 62 -12.15 -4.68 4.03
CA GLY A 62 -13.07 -3.59 3.66
C GLY A 62 -13.94 -3.88 2.44
N ALA A 63 -13.69 -4.97 1.71
CA ALA A 63 -14.43 -5.36 0.50
C ALA A 63 -15.63 -6.26 0.83
N THR A 64 -16.50 -6.45 -0.16
CA THR A 64 -17.65 -7.35 -0.02
C THR A 64 -17.25 -8.78 -0.37
N VAL A 65 -17.40 -9.68 0.58
CA VAL A 65 -17.09 -11.11 0.41
C VAL A 65 -17.97 -11.74 -0.68
N GLY A 66 -17.37 -12.61 -1.50
CA GLY A 66 -18.05 -13.35 -2.57
C GLY A 66 -18.13 -12.59 -3.91
N GLN A 67 -17.53 -11.40 -3.98
CA GLN A 67 -17.46 -10.61 -5.21
C GLN A 67 -16.02 -10.21 -5.58
N GLU A 68 -15.04 -10.95 -5.13
CA GLU A 68 -13.61 -10.59 -5.17
C GLU A 68 -13.15 -10.26 -6.60
N VAL A 69 -13.49 -11.10 -7.58
CA VAL A 69 -13.14 -10.89 -9.00
C VAL A 69 -13.78 -9.63 -9.59
N ALA A 70 -15.06 -9.41 -9.29
CA ALA A 70 -15.78 -8.21 -9.77
C ALA A 70 -15.20 -6.96 -9.10
N HIS A 71 -14.88 -7.04 -7.82
CA HIS A 71 -14.26 -5.97 -7.05
C HIS A 71 -12.86 -5.63 -7.58
N ALA A 72 -11.99 -6.61 -7.82
CA ALA A 72 -10.67 -6.41 -8.39
C ALA A 72 -10.73 -5.70 -9.77
N ASN A 73 -11.66 -6.10 -10.63
CA ASN A 73 -11.88 -5.43 -11.91
C ASN A 73 -12.36 -3.98 -11.73
N ALA A 74 -13.26 -3.72 -10.78
CA ALA A 74 -13.74 -2.38 -10.47
C ALA A 74 -12.63 -1.49 -9.91
N VAL A 75 -11.78 -2.02 -9.04
CA VAL A 75 -10.59 -1.32 -8.52
C VAL A 75 -9.64 -0.95 -9.66
N ALA A 76 -9.30 -1.90 -10.53
CA ALA A 76 -8.42 -1.63 -11.68
C ALA A 76 -9.00 -0.56 -12.62
N ALA A 77 -10.31 -0.57 -12.87
CA ALA A 77 -10.97 0.45 -13.67
C ALA A 77 -10.90 1.83 -12.99
N LEU A 78 -11.18 1.89 -11.69
CA LEU A 78 -11.14 3.13 -10.92
C LEU A 78 -9.73 3.74 -10.85
N VAL A 79 -8.70 2.91 -10.64
CA VAL A 79 -7.29 3.35 -10.68
C VAL A 79 -6.95 3.95 -12.03
N ARG A 80 -7.32 3.27 -13.11
CA ARG A 80 -7.04 3.73 -14.48
C ARG A 80 -7.70 5.07 -14.79
N GLU A 81 -8.98 5.20 -14.45
CA GLU A 81 -9.76 6.42 -14.65
C GLU A 81 -9.19 7.58 -13.84
N HIS A 82 -8.97 7.37 -12.55
CA HIS A 82 -8.51 8.45 -11.66
C HIS A 82 -7.09 8.91 -11.99
N ALA A 83 -6.15 7.99 -12.22
CA ALA A 83 -4.77 8.32 -12.55
C ALA A 83 -4.64 9.04 -13.91
N ALA A 84 -5.55 8.78 -14.86
CA ALA A 84 -5.58 9.52 -16.13
C ALA A 84 -5.97 11.00 -15.94
N ALA A 85 -6.86 11.28 -15.00
CA ALA A 85 -7.30 12.64 -14.68
C ALA A 85 -6.38 13.37 -13.69
N HIS A 86 -5.66 12.63 -12.86
CA HIS A 86 -4.82 13.13 -11.76
C HIS A 86 -3.45 12.43 -11.76
N PRO A 87 -2.50 12.87 -12.60
CA PRO A 87 -1.18 12.22 -12.73
C PRO A 87 -0.36 12.18 -11.44
N ASP A 88 -0.59 13.13 -10.53
CA ASP A 88 0.10 13.21 -9.25
C ASP A 88 -0.61 12.43 -8.13
N ALA A 89 -1.68 11.71 -8.45
CA ALA A 89 -2.41 10.91 -7.47
C ALA A 89 -1.52 9.80 -6.90
N ARG A 90 -1.62 9.59 -5.61
CA ARG A 90 -0.92 8.53 -4.89
C ARG A 90 -1.91 7.45 -4.51
N ILE A 91 -1.98 6.41 -5.34
CA ILE A 91 -2.95 5.32 -5.21
C ILE A 91 -2.21 4.03 -4.91
N ALA A 92 -2.67 3.31 -3.90
CA ALA A 92 -2.22 1.98 -3.56
C ALA A 92 -3.40 0.99 -3.58
N VAL A 93 -3.10 -0.28 -3.47
CA VAL A 93 -4.10 -1.33 -3.31
C VAL A 93 -3.68 -2.28 -2.19
N ARG A 94 -4.62 -2.59 -1.29
CA ARG A 94 -4.46 -3.71 -0.37
C ARG A 94 -5.04 -4.95 -1.04
N VAL A 95 -4.18 -5.89 -1.38
CA VAL A 95 -4.56 -7.18 -1.93
C VAL A 95 -4.98 -8.13 -0.83
N HIS A 96 -5.65 -9.24 -1.16
CA HIS A 96 -5.90 -10.30 -0.20
C HIS A 96 -4.59 -10.89 0.35
N ALA A 97 -4.68 -11.53 1.51
CA ALA A 97 -3.57 -12.27 2.08
C ALA A 97 -3.09 -13.37 1.11
N LEU A 98 -1.81 -13.70 1.20
CA LEU A 98 -1.13 -14.59 0.27
C LEU A 98 -1.75 -16.00 0.19
N ASP A 99 -2.37 -16.49 1.27
CA ASP A 99 -3.07 -17.77 1.36
C ASP A 99 -4.55 -17.70 0.95
N HIS A 100 -5.08 -16.50 0.70
CA HIS A 100 -6.45 -16.34 0.25
C HIS A 100 -6.58 -16.66 -1.25
N PRO A 101 -7.63 -17.41 -1.67
CA PRO A 101 -7.82 -17.79 -3.08
C PRO A 101 -7.83 -16.64 -4.08
N ALA A 102 -8.34 -15.45 -3.68
CA ALA A 102 -8.42 -14.28 -4.53
C ALA A 102 -7.09 -13.53 -4.72
N PHE A 103 -6.02 -13.85 -3.97
CA PHE A 103 -4.73 -13.17 -4.11
C PHE A 103 -4.21 -13.17 -5.55
N VAL A 104 -4.27 -14.31 -6.23
CA VAL A 104 -3.79 -14.44 -7.61
C VAL A 104 -4.61 -13.58 -8.57
N ASP A 105 -5.93 -13.52 -8.36
CA ASP A 105 -6.83 -12.66 -9.14
C ASP A 105 -6.54 -11.18 -8.91
N ASP A 106 -6.30 -10.74 -7.68
CA ASP A 106 -5.92 -9.36 -7.38
C ASP A 106 -4.63 -8.97 -8.12
N VAL A 107 -3.60 -9.82 -8.00
CA VAL A 107 -2.33 -9.56 -8.68
C VAL A 107 -2.50 -9.50 -10.19
N ALA A 108 -3.22 -10.44 -10.79
CA ALA A 108 -3.40 -10.48 -12.24
C ALA A 108 -4.29 -9.33 -12.76
N ARG A 109 -5.38 -9.02 -12.07
CA ARG A 109 -6.41 -8.07 -12.52
C ARG A 109 -6.10 -6.64 -12.16
N ILE A 110 -5.41 -6.39 -11.05
CA ILE A 110 -5.04 -5.04 -10.62
C ILE A 110 -3.60 -4.76 -11.00
N VAL A 111 -2.64 -5.47 -10.40
CA VAL A 111 -1.22 -5.17 -10.61
C VAL A 111 -0.81 -5.38 -12.05
N GLY A 112 -1.26 -6.46 -12.70
CA GLY A 112 -0.98 -6.74 -14.10
C GLY A 112 -1.59 -5.73 -15.09
N GLN A 113 -2.63 -4.99 -14.70
CA GLN A 113 -3.30 -4.04 -15.59
C GLN A 113 -2.96 -2.57 -15.31
N VAL A 114 -2.72 -2.21 -14.05
CA VAL A 114 -2.53 -0.82 -13.63
C VAL A 114 -1.36 -0.62 -12.67
N GLY A 115 -0.42 -1.57 -12.60
CA GLY A 115 0.74 -1.50 -11.72
C GLY A 115 1.58 -0.24 -11.92
N ASP A 116 1.64 0.29 -13.15
CA ASP A 116 2.31 1.55 -13.49
C ASP A 116 1.63 2.81 -12.91
N LYS A 117 0.44 2.68 -12.38
CA LYS A 117 -0.35 3.74 -11.75
C LYS A 117 -0.33 3.65 -10.21
N LEU A 118 0.18 2.54 -9.67
CA LEU A 118 0.21 2.31 -8.24
C LEU A 118 1.50 2.85 -7.62
N THR A 119 1.39 3.46 -6.44
CA THR A 119 2.54 3.89 -5.64
C THR A 119 3.16 2.72 -4.88
N HIS A 120 2.33 1.81 -4.40
CA HIS A 120 2.73 0.58 -3.71
C HIS A 120 1.59 -0.44 -3.68
N VAL A 121 1.91 -1.66 -3.30
CA VAL A 121 0.93 -2.68 -2.93
C VAL A 121 1.04 -2.92 -1.43
N MET A 122 -0.11 -2.90 -0.75
CA MET A 122 -0.19 -3.24 0.66
C MET A 122 -0.46 -4.73 0.81
N LEU A 123 0.39 -5.37 1.60
CA LEU A 123 0.35 -6.80 1.89
C LEU A 123 -0.12 -7.01 3.32
N PRO A 124 -1.34 -7.55 3.53
CA PRO A 124 -1.84 -7.94 4.84
C PRO A 124 -1.30 -9.31 5.25
N LYS A 125 -1.34 -9.59 6.53
CA LYS A 125 -1.16 -10.93 7.15
C LYS A 125 0.13 -11.67 6.76
N ALA A 126 1.18 -10.93 6.37
CA ALA A 126 2.49 -11.51 6.14
C ALA A 126 3.25 -11.68 7.47
N GLU A 127 3.75 -12.88 7.73
CA GLU A 127 4.41 -13.25 8.98
C GLU A 127 5.90 -13.49 8.84
N THR A 128 6.39 -13.72 7.61
CA THR A 128 7.79 -14.05 7.36
C THR A 128 8.37 -13.29 6.17
N VAL A 129 9.68 -13.13 6.17
CA VAL A 129 10.42 -12.56 5.02
C VAL A 129 10.23 -13.39 3.75
N ASP A 130 10.16 -14.71 3.86
CA ASP A 130 9.95 -15.59 2.72
C ASP A 130 8.59 -15.37 2.05
N GLN A 131 7.55 -15.08 2.83
CA GLN A 131 6.23 -14.71 2.30
C GLN A 131 6.30 -13.37 1.55
N VAL A 132 6.98 -12.38 2.11
CA VAL A 132 7.19 -11.09 1.46
C VAL A 132 7.96 -11.24 0.14
N ASP A 133 9.01 -12.05 0.13
CA ASP A 133 9.82 -12.32 -1.05
C ASP A 133 9.01 -13.09 -2.13
N TRP A 134 8.16 -14.03 -1.71
CA TRP A 134 7.25 -14.74 -2.63
C TRP A 134 6.26 -13.78 -3.30
N VAL A 135 5.65 -12.88 -2.51
CA VAL A 135 4.73 -11.85 -3.04
C VAL A 135 5.48 -10.90 -3.98
N ALA A 136 6.66 -10.42 -3.60
CA ALA A 136 7.47 -9.55 -4.45
C ALA A 136 7.71 -10.19 -5.82
N ARG A 137 8.05 -11.48 -5.86
CA ARG A 137 8.22 -12.24 -7.11
C ARG A 137 6.91 -12.41 -7.90
N ALA A 138 5.77 -12.54 -7.21
CA ALA A 138 4.47 -12.61 -7.89
C ALA A 138 4.14 -11.29 -8.58
N LEU A 139 4.37 -10.15 -7.91
CA LEU A 139 4.19 -8.82 -8.49
C LEU A 139 5.14 -8.58 -9.67
N ASP A 140 6.40 -9.02 -9.56
CA ASP A 140 7.39 -8.87 -10.64
C ASP A 140 6.98 -9.63 -11.91
N ARG A 141 6.37 -10.80 -11.76
CA ARG A 141 5.83 -11.56 -12.90
C ARG A 141 4.61 -10.90 -13.54
N ALA A 142 3.81 -10.21 -12.75
CA ALA A 142 2.57 -9.58 -13.24
C ALA A 142 2.81 -8.24 -13.94
N TYR A 143 3.72 -7.44 -13.41
CA TYR A 143 3.95 -6.06 -13.88
C TYR A 143 5.40 -5.76 -14.22
N GLY A 144 6.35 -6.46 -13.58
CA GLY A 144 7.77 -6.16 -13.66
C GLY A 144 8.35 -5.60 -12.36
N PRO A 145 9.68 -5.43 -12.31
CA PRO A 145 10.36 -5.14 -11.06
C PRO A 145 10.02 -3.75 -10.54
N ARG A 146 9.92 -3.63 -9.21
CA ARG A 146 10.02 -2.41 -8.42
C ARG A 146 8.73 -1.75 -7.92
N LEU A 147 7.57 -2.39 -8.02
CA LEU A 147 6.42 -1.88 -7.28
C LEU A 147 6.67 -2.07 -5.76
N PRO A 148 6.76 -1.00 -4.96
CA PRO A 148 7.06 -1.11 -3.54
C PRO A 148 5.98 -1.88 -2.79
N LEU A 149 6.36 -2.46 -1.64
CA LEU A 149 5.46 -3.08 -0.70
C LEU A 149 5.31 -2.23 0.57
N HIS A 150 4.08 -2.10 1.04
CA HIS A 150 3.75 -1.73 2.40
C HIS A 150 3.23 -2.97 3.12
N VAL A 151 3.85 -3.37 4.23
CA VAL A 151 3.48 -4.61 4.93
C VAL A 151 2.77 -4.31 6.23
N LEU A 152 1.61 -4.94 6.45
CA LEU A 152 0.89 -4.87 7.71
C LEU A 152 1.48 -5.91 8.70
N ILE A 153 1.90 -5.42 9.85
CA ILE A 153 2.35 -6.23 10.99
C ILE A 153 1.16 -6.39 11.93
N GLU A 154 0.50 -7.55 11.87
CA GLU A 154 -0.81 -7.72 12.51
C GLU A 154 -1.01 -9.10 13.16
N SER A 155 0.10 -9.81 13.40
CA SER A 155 0.11 -11.03 14.20
C SER A 155 1.34 -11.07 15.11
N PRO A 156 1.34 -11.89 16.20
CA PRO A 156 2.51 -12.09 17.06
C PRO A 156 3.73 -12.58 16.27
N ALA A 157 3.54 -13.46 15.29
CA ALA A 157 4.60 -13.96 14.44
C ALA A 157 5.20 -12.83 13.58
N ALA A 158 4.35 -11.99 12.98
CA ALA A 158 4.79 -10.83 12.21
C ALA A 158 5.58 -9.84 13.07
N VAL A 159 5.17 -9.60 14.33
CA VAL A 159 5.90 -8.73 15.26
C VAL A 159 7.31 -9.25 15.52
N GLN A 160 7.49 -10.56 15.71
CA GLN A 160 8.82 -11.16 15.87
C GLN A 160 9.72 -11.00 14.65
N GLN A 161 9.13 -10.91 13.46
CA GLN A 161 9.84 -10.76 12.19
C GLN A 161 9.88 -9.32 11.67
N ALA A 162 9.29 -8.36 12.36
CA ALA A 162 9.07 -7.00 11.85
C ALA A 162 10.35 -6.31 11.35
N PHE A 163 11.47 -6.44 12.07
CA PHE A 163 12.74 -5.86 11.65
C PHE A 163 13.29 -6.53 10.38
N ALA A 164 13.17 -7.84 10.28
CA ALA A 164 13.63 -8.58 9.11
C ALA A 164 12.73 -8.29 7.89
N ILE A 165 11.43 -8.20 8.09
CA ILE A 165 10.46 -7.79 7.06
C ILE A 165 10.78 -6.36 6.60
N ALA A 166 10.96 -5.42 7.53
CA ALA A 166 11.28 -4.02 7.19
C ALA A 166 12.62 -3.87 6.46
N ALA A 167 13.57 -4.76 6.69
CA ALA A 167 14.87 -4.77 5.99
C ALA A 167 14.81 -5.34 4.56
N HIS A 168 13.70 -5.93 4.16
CA HIS A 168 13.54 -6.48 2.82
C HIS A 168 13.57 -5.37 1.77
N PRO A 169 14.36 -5.48 0.67
CA PRO A 169 14.61 -4.39 -0.28
C PRO A 169 13.36 -3.88 -1.03
N ARG A 170 12.28 -4.65 -1.04
CA ARG A 170 11.01 -4.25 -1.66
C ARG A 170 10.05 -3.58 -0.67
N VAL A 171 10.31 -3.68 0.63
CA VAL A 171 9.47 -3.08 1.66
C VAL A 171 9.85 -1.62 1.83
N GLN A 172 8.94 -0.73 1.46
CA GLN A 172 9.10 0.71 1.60
C GLN A 172 8.68 1.19 2.99
N SER A 173 7.65 0.56 3.55
CA SER A 173 7.08 0.91 4.84
C SER A 173 6.36 -0.28 5.47
N ILE A 174 6.20 -0.21 6.78
CA ILE A 174 5.38 -1.14 7.54
C ILE A 174 4.41 -0.35 8.42
N SER A 175 3.26 -0.93 8.74
CA SER A 175 2.35 -0.40 9.76
C SER A 175 1.81 -1.52 10.65
N PHE A 176 1.29 -1.15 11.81
CA PHE A 176 0.75 -2.09 12.78
C PHE A 176 -0.75 -2.22 12.63
N GLY A 177 -1.24 -3.43 12.34
CA GLY A 177 -2.66 -3.77 12.24
C GLY A 177 -3.23 -4.17 13.60
N LEU A 178 -3.70 -3.19 14.38
CA LEU A 178 -4.15 -3.39 15.77
C LEU A 178 -5.33 -4.36 15.86
N MET A 179 -6.29 -4.29 14.94
CA MET A 179 -7.52 -5.08 15.01
C MET A 179 -7.22 -6.58 14.93
N ASP A 180 -6.50 -6.99 13.90
CA ASP A 180 -6.13 -8.38 13.70
C ASP A 180 -5.15 -8.87 14.76
N PHE A 181 -4.19 -8.03 15.17
CA PHE A 181 -3.28 -8.37 16.25
C PHE A 181 -4.01 -8.69 17.56
N VAL A 182 -4.99 -7.86 17.95
CA VAL A 182 -5.79 -8.10 19.18
C VAL A 182 -6.68 -9.32 19.02
N SER A 183 -7.28 -9.51 17.85
CA SER A 183 -8.09 -10.70 17.53
C SER A 183 -7.27 -11.99 17.64
N ALA A 184 -6.03 -12.00 17.13
CA ALA A 184 -5.12 -13.14 17.22
C ALA A 184 -4.79 -13.55 18.67
N HIS A 185 -4.91 -12.62 19.62
CA HIS A 185 -4.74 -12.89 21.05
C HIS A 185 -6.04 -13.23 21.80
N GLY A 186 -7.17 -13.35 21.09
CA GLY A 186 -8.47 -13.53 21.73
C GLY A 186 -8.91 -12.33 22.57
N GLY A 187 -8.35 -11.16 22.28
CA GLY A 187 -8.67 -9.89 22.95
C GLY A 187 -9.86 -9.17 22.34
N ALA A 188 -10.22 -8.05 22.97
CA ALA A 188 -11.20 -7.09 22.47
C ALA A 188 -10.60 -5.67 22.55
N ILE A 189 -11.05 -4.80 21.65
CA ILE A 189 -10.67 -3.39 21.60
C ILE A 189 -11.83 -2.56 22.16
#